data_a1e5f6cf01d0536fb236bbd5c84c7a31
#
_entry.id   a1e5f6cf01d0536fb236bbd5c84c7a31
#
_cell.length_a   1.000
_cell.length_b   1.000
_cell.length_c   1.000
_cell.angle_alpha   90.00
_cell.angle_beta   90.00
_cell.angle_gamma   90.00
#
_symmetry.space_group_name_H-M   'P 1'
#
loop_
_entity.id
_entity.type
_entity.pdbx_description
1 polymer ?
#
loop_
_entity_poly.entity_id
_entity_poly.type
_entity_poly.pdbx_seq_one_letter_code
_entity_poly.pdbx_strand_id
1 'polypeptide(L)'
;ELPSIYKRYAIQNVFRNEKAGNARYREFMQADFDIVGNVNPAQANAELCNLISSTLSDCGLNKDQFTINVSNRKIVQGLIDELKISEEKQTKVIRAIDKLDKPGFGLKGVEDLLKKERKDQSGAVTKGAELTDDQAEQILNFLKIKDLKELKETLKNPLSQEGISELENVFEVLGYGSNLNQVKTNFTIVRGLAYYSDFIVET
;
A
#
# COMPACT_ATOMS: atom_id res chain seq x y z
N GLU A 1 31.88 -11.04 10.25
CA GLU A 1 30.51 -11.15 10.81
C GLU A 1 29.74 -9.89 10.46
N LEU A 2 28.46 -10.05 10.08
CA LEU A 2 27.57 -8.90 9.87
C LEU A 2 27.09 -8.39 11.23
N PRO A 3 26.84 -7.06 11.37
CA PRO A 3 26.26 -6.52 12.59
C PRO A 3 24.84 -7.06 12.80
N SER A 4 24.35 -7.03 14.04
CA SER A 4 22.99 -7.49 14.39
C SER A 4 21.89 -6.72 13.65
N ILE A 5 22.16 -5.47 13.29
CA ILE A 5 21.34 -4.64 12.41
C ILE A 5 22.26 -4.19 11.26
N TYR A 6 21.86 -4.53 10.06
CA TYR A 6 22.58 -4.19 8.84
C TYR A 6 21.73 -3.27 7.96
N LYS A 7 22.29 -2.11 7.64
CA LYS A 7 21.66 -1.14 6.74
C LYS A 7 22.51 -1.04 5.48
N ARG A 8 21.88 -1.15 4.33
CA ARG A 8 22.55 -1.00 3.04
C ARG A 8 21.74 -0.12 2.10
N TYR A 9 22.40 0.45 1.11
CA TYR A 9 21.77 1.04 -0.06
C TYR A 9 22.48 0.59 -1.34
N ALA A 10 21.79 0.65 -2.46
CA ALA A 10 22.35 0.42 -3.77
C ALA A 10 21.74 1.38 -4.79
N ILE A 11 22.59 1.93 -5.67
CA ILE A 11 22.15 2.76 -6.81
C ILE A 11 22.69 2.06 -8.05
N GLN A 12 21.81 1.41 -8.81
CA GLN A 12 22.20 0.56 -9.92
C GLN A 12 21.06 0.40 -10.93
N ASN A 13 21.40 -0.09 -12.13
CA ASN A 13 20.41 -0.49 -13.11
C ASN A 13 19.67 -1.74 -12.64
N VAL A 14 18.35 -1.71 -12.78
CA VAL A 14 17.46 -2.83 -12.52
C VAL A 14 16.66 -3.15 -13.78
N PHE A 15 16.20 -4.40 -13.87
CA PHE A 15 15.50 -4.92 -15.04
C PHE A 15 14.12 -5.43 -14.65
N ARG A 16 13.09 -5.02 -15.42
CA ARG A 16 11.73 -5.53 -15.23
C ARG A 16 11.16 -6.02 -16.55
N ASN A 17 10.58 -7.22 -16.52
CA ASN A 17 9.90 -7.78 -17.70
C ASN A 17 8.50 -7.20 -17.88
N GLU A 18 8.42 -5.88 -17.99
CA GLU A 18 7.17 -5.15 -18.22
C GLU A 18 7.05 -4.73 -19.69
N LYS A 19 5.82 -4.45 -20.11
CA LYS A 19 5.60 -3.86 -21.44
C LYS A 19 6.16 -2.44 -21.45
N ALA A 20 7.13 -2.18 -22.31
CA ALA A 20 7.69 -0.85 -22.49
C ALA A 20 6.62 0.14 -22.96
N GLY A 21 6.72 1.40 -22.51
CA GLY A 21 5.77 2.45 -22.83
C GLY A 21 6.38 3.83 -22.59
N ASN A 22 5.57 4.87 -22.69
CA ASN A 22 6.02 6.22 -22.41
C ASN A 22 6.48 6.34 -20.95
N ALA A 23 7.72 6.79 -20.73
CA ALA A 23 8.38 6.87 -19.42
C ALA A 23 8.45 5.54 -18.64
N ARG A 24 8.31 4.39 -19.32
CA ARG A 24 8.39 3.06 -18.71
C ARG A 24 9.39 2.20 -19.47
N TYR A 25 10.53 1.97 -18.87
CA TYR A 25 11.66 1.25 -19.46
C TYR A 25 11.79 -0.14 -18.80
N ARG A 26 12.33 -1.11 -19.54
CA ARG A 26 12.67 -2.43 -18.99
C ARG A 26 13.96 -2.41 -18.19
N GLU A 27 14.84 -1.49 -18.49
CA GLU A 27 16.07 -1.20 -17.75
C GLU A 27 16.00 0.25 -17.28
N PHE A 28 16.23 0.50 -16.01
CA PHE A 28 16.25 1.82 -15.41
C PHE A 28 17.08 1.83 -14.13
N MET A 29 17.57 3.02 -13.76
CA MET A 29 18.29 3.18 -12.51
C MET A 29 17.33 3.22 -11.32
N GLN A 30 17.64 2.44 -10.29
CA GLN A 30 16.92 2.42 -9.03
C GLN A 30 17.87 2.70 -7.88
N ALA A 31 17.48 3.58 -6.96
CA ALA A 31 18.06 3.71 -5.65
C ALA A 31 17.19 2.91 -4.68
N ASP A 32 17.76 1.93 -4.03
CA ASP A 32 17.08 1.14 -3.00
C ASP A 32 17.91 1.07 -1.73
N PHE A 33 17.25 0.83 -0.62
CA PHE A 33 17.93 0.57 0.64
C PHE A 33 17.15 -0.41 1.49
N ASP A 34 17.87 -1.14 2.34
CA ASP A 34 17.33 -2.17 3.20
C ASP A 34 17.81 -2.00 4.64
N ILE A 35 16.94 -2.34 5.57
CA ILE A 35 17.27 -2.54 6.97
C ILE A 35 17.02 -4.01 7.29
N VAL A 36 18.07 -4.75 7.62
CA VAL A 36 18.00 -6.19 7.89
C VAL A 36 18.50 -6.47 9.31
N GLY A 37 17.79 -7.27 10.06
CA GLY A 37 18.16 -7.67 11.40
C GLY A 37 17.00 -7.64 12.39
N ASN A 38 17.30 -7.85 13.66
CA ASN A 38 16.30 -7.77 14.74
C ASN A 38 16.08 -6.30 15.14
N VAL A 39 15.20 -5.64 14.42
CA VAL A 39 14.84 -4.22 14.61
C VAL A 39 13.42 -4.10 15.16
N ASN A 40 13.14 -3.03 15.90
CA ASN A 40 11.76 -2.67 16.22
C ASN A 40 11.06 -2.21 14.92
N PRO A 41 9.96 -2.86 14.49
CA PRO A 41 9.31 -2.55 13.22
C PRO A 41 8.82 -1.10 13.13
N ALA A 42 8.27 -0.54 14.21
CA ALA A 42 7.77 0.84 14.20
C ALA A 42 8.92 1.85 14.00
N GLN A 43 10.08 1.62 14.64
CA GLN A 43 11.26 2.46 14.47
C GLN A 43 11.83 2.34 13.06
N ALA A 44 11.96 1.12 12.52
CA ALA A 44 12.43 0.91 11.16
C ALA A 44 11.52 1.57 10.13
N ASN A 45 10.21 1.40 10.24
CA ASN A 45 9.23 1.99 9.33
C ASN A 45 9.21 3.53 9.42
N ALA A 46 9.32 4.10 10.62
CA ALA A 46 9.45 5.54 10.80
C ALA A 46 10.78 6.07 10.19
N GLU A 47 11.88 5.34 10.33
CA GLU A 47 13.16 5.68 9.69
C GLU A 47 13.04 5.67 8.17
N LEU A 48 12.33 4.69 7.58
CA LEU A 48 12.05 4.66 6.14
C LEU A 48 11.28 5.91 5.68
N CYS A 49 10.25 6.30 6.39
CA CYS A 49 9.48 7.52 6.08
C CYS A 49 10.37 8.77 6.14
N ASN A 50 11.22 8.89 7.16
CA ASN A 50 12.15 10.00 7.29
C ASN A 50 13.19 10.02 6.16
N LEU A 51 13.72 8.85 5.78
CA LEU A 51 14.68 8.73 4.70
C LEU A 51 14.06 9.14 3.35
N ILE A 52 12.85 8.68 3.05
CA ILE A 52 12.11 9.10 1.84
C ILE A 52 11.95 10.63 1.83
N SER A 53 11.51 11.22 2.94
CA SER A 53 11.33 12.67 3.05
C SER A 53 12.63 13.44 2.81
N SER A 54 13.73 13.01 3.44
CA SER A 54 15.04 13.64 3.27
C SER A 54 15.55 13.51 1.85
N THR A 55 15.49 12.31 1.27
CA THR A 55 15.94 12.03 -0.10
C THR A 55 15.20 12.91 -1.12
N LEU A 56 13.88 13.01 -1.03
CA LEU A 56 13.09 13.84 -1.95
C LEU A 56 13.42 15.34 -1.77
N SER A 57 13.64 15.78 -0.54
CA SER A 57 14.06 17.17 -0.27
C SER A 57 15.45 17.46 -0.82
N ASP A 58 16.40 16.53 -0.68
CA ASP A 58 17.76 16.65 -1.24
C ASP A 58 17.75 16.63 -2.78
N CYS A 59 16.76 15.95 -3.38
CA CYS A 59 16.50 16.01 -4.82
C CYS A 59 15.84 17.34 -5.28
N GLY A 60 15.58 18.28 -4.36
CA GLY A 60 15.06 19.62 -4.66
C GLY A 60 13.55 19.77 -4.57
N LEU A 61 12.84 18.76 -4.08
CA LEU A 61 11.40 18.86 -3.86
C LEU A 61 11.10 19.58 -2.52
N ASN A 62 10.22 20.54 -2.57
CA ASN A 62 9.69 21.17 -1.36
C ASN A 62 8.73 20.21 -0.64
N LYS A 63 8.59 20.38 0.66
CA LYS A 63 7.75 19.52 1.52
C LYS A 63 6.25 19.52 1.18
N ASP A 64 5.76 20.48 0.43
CA ASP A 64 4.39 20.59 -0.08
C ASP A 64 4.18 19.92 -1.45
N GLN A 65 5.26 19.48 -2.11
CA GLN A 65 5.22 18.86 -3.43
C GLN A 65 5.09 17.33 -3.40
N PHE A 66 5.17 16.72 -2.22
CA PHE A 66 5.00 15.27 -2.07
C PHE A 66 4.27 14.91 -0.78
N THR A 67 3.66 13.75 -0.78
CA THR A 67 3.03 13.15 0.39
C THR A 67 3.48 11.69 0.49
N ILE A 68 3.90 11.29 1.68
CA ILE A 68 4.27 9.90 1.99
C ILE A 68 3.01 9.21 2.50
N ASN A 69 2.43 8.37 1.69
CA ASN A 69 1.23 7.62 2.03
C ASN A 69 1.62 6.28 2.66
N VAL A 70 1.04 5.95 3.80
CA VAL A 70 1.31 4.71 4.51
C VAL A 70 0.04 3.89 4.71
N SER A 71 0.19 2.58 4.64
CA SER A 71 -0.84 1.59 4.88
C SER A 71 -0.25 0.36 5.58
N ASN A 72 -1.11 -0.60 5.91
CA ASN A 72 -0.69 -1.90 6.39
C ASN A 72 -1.52 -3.00 5.73
N ARG A 73 -0.85 -4.00 5.17
CA ARG A 73 -1.47 -5.11 4.46
C ARG A 73 -2.46 -5.91 5.31
N LYS A 74 -2.15 -6.05 6.61
CA LYS A 74 -2.99 -6.77 7.57
C LYS A 74 -4.40 -6.19 7.67
N ILE A 75 -4.56 -4.88 7.44
CA ILE A 75 -5.86 -4.20 7.52
C ILE A 75 -6.82 -4.76 6.49
N VAL A 76 -6.42 -4.76 5.23
CA VAL A 76 -7.27 -5.26 4.15
C VAL A 76 -7.37 -6.78 4.17
N GLN A 77 -6.32 -7.48 4.62
CA GLN A 77 -6.37 -8.93 4.74
C GLN A 77 -7.38 -9.35 5.81
N GLY A 78 -7.39 -8.71 6.97
CA GLY A 78 -8.38 -8.99 8.01
C GLY A 78 -9.82 -8.70 7.55
N LEU A 79 -10.06 -7.64 6.75
CA LEU A 79 -11.37 -7.41 6.13
C LEU A 79 -11.75 -8.55 5.17
N ILE A 80 -10.83 -8.99 4.32
CA ILE A 80 -11.04 -10.11 3.39
C ILE A 80 -11.41 -11.40 4.15
N ASP A 81 -10.74 -11.67 5.26
CA ASP A 81 -10.97 -12.82 6.12
C ASP A 81 -12.34 -12.74 6.84
N GLU A 82 -12.70 -11.54 7.35
CA GLU A 82 -14.01 -11.28 7.97
C GLU A 82 -15.16 -11.50 6.99
N LEU A 83 -14.97 -11.07 5.74
CA LEU A 83 -15.92 -11.27 4.65
C LEU A 83 -15.93 -12.71 4.11
N LYS A 84 -15.08 -13.60 4.63
CA LYS A 84 -14.94 -15.01 4.20
C LYS A 84 -14.74 -15.15 2.69
N ILE A 85 -13.93 -14.25 2.12
CA ILE A 85 -13.61 -14.30 0.69
C ILE A 85 -12.62 -15.44 0.44
N SER A 86 -12.98 -16.36 -0.45
CA SER A 86 -12.15 -17.52 -0.77
C SER A 86 -10.78 -17.11 -1.30
N GLU A 87 -9.76 -17.89 -0.99
CA GLU A 87 -8.35 -17.62 -1.36
C GLU A 87 -8.17 -17.33 -2.86
N GLU A 88 -8.89 -18.07 -3.72
CA GLU A 88 -8.88 -17.87 -5.18
C GLU A 88 -9.34 -16.47 -5.61
N LYS A 89 -10.21 -15.82 -4.81
CA LYS A 89 -10.76 -14.51 -5.09
C LYS A 89 -9.93 -13.37 -4.48
N GLN A 90 -9.19 -13.64 -3.41
CA GLN A 90 -8.43 -12.61 -2.66
C GLN A 90 -7.47 -11.82 -3.55
N THR A 91 -6.70 -12.50 -4.39
CA THR A 91 -5.79 -11.84 -5.34
C THR A 91 -6.52 -10.90 -6.31
N LYS A 92 -7.73 -11.27 -6.75
CA LYS A 92 -8.55 -10.44 -7.64
C LYS A 92 -9.08 -9.21 -6.92
N VAL A 93 -9.51 -9.36 -5.66
CA VAL A 93 -9.96 -8.25 -4.80
C VAL A 93 -8.83 -7.25 -4.60
N ILE A 94 -7.65 -7.70 -4.19
CA ILE A 94 -6.48 -6.85 -4.02
C ILE A 94 -6.13 -6.09 -5.30
N ARG A 95 -6.13 -6.79 -6.45
CA ARG A 95 -5.88 -6.16 -7.76
C ARG A 95 -6.97 -5.18 -8.17
N ALA A 96 -8.21 -5.38 -7.73
CA ALA A 96 -9.28 -4.43 -7.97
C ALA A 96 -9.06 -3.14 -7.17
N ILE A 97 -8.72 -3.26 -5.88
CA ILE A 97 -8.42 -2.13 -5.00
C ILE A 97 -7.20 -1.34 -5.51
N ASP A 98 -6.11 -2.02 -5.91
CA ASP A 98 -4.88 -1.41 -6.47
C ASP A 98 -5.12 -0.55 -7.73
N LYS A 99 -6.29 -0.68 -8.33
CA LYS A 99 -6.67 0.12 -9.51
C LYS A 99 -7.49 1.37 -9.18
N LEU A 100 -7.80 1.61 -7.91
CA LEU A 100 -8.70 2.70 -7.50
C LEU A 100 -8.25 4.06 -8.06
N ASP A 101 -6.96 4.36 -7.94
CA ASP A 101 -6.37 5.65 -8.32
C ASP A 101 -5.96 5.72 -9.81
N LYS A 102 -6.21 4.65 -10.59
CA LYS A 102 -5.90 4.67 -12.01
C LYS A 102 -6.90 5.55 -12.77
N PRO A 103 -6.43 6.35 -13.75
CA PRO A 103 -7.29 7.22 -14.55
C PRO A 103 -8.48 6.46 -15.14
N GLY A 104 -9.69 6.99 -14.92
CA GLY A 104 -10.93 6.39 -15.42
C GLY A 104 -11.44 5.17 -14.66
N PHE A 105 -10.83 4.82 -13.52
CA PHE A 105 -11.29 3.72 -12.67
C PHE A 105 -12.20 4.20 -11.55
N GLY A 106 -11.64 4.81 -10.51
CA GLY A 106 -12.39 5.25 -9.33
C GLY A 106 -13.15 4.12 -8.64
N LEU A 107 -14.02 4.47 -7.69
CA LEU A 107 -14.84 3.49 -6.94
C LEU A 107 -15.73 2.65 -7.86
N LYS A 108 -16.28 3.24 -8.95
CA LYS A 108 -17.12 2.49 -9.89
C LYS A 108 -16.36 1.40 -10.62
N GLY A 109 -15.12 1.70 -11.04
CA GLY A 109 -14.26 0.71 -11.69
C GLY A 109 -13.84 -0.41 -10.75
N VAL A 110 -13.62 -0.10 -9.46
CA VAL A 110 -13.37 -1.11 -8.43
C VAL A 110 -14.63 -1.98 -8.23
N GLU A 111 -15.81 -1.37 -8.06
CA GLU A 111 -17.08 -2.10 -7.93
C GLU A 111 -17.31 -3.10 -9.07
N ASP A 112 -17.10 -2.66 -10.32
CA ASP A 112 -17.24 -3.52 -11.49
C ASP A 112 -16.31 -4.75 -11.38
N LEU A 113 -15.04 -4.56 -10.99
CA LEU A 113 -14.08 -5.65 -10.82
C LEU A 113 -14.31 -6.52 -9.58
N LEU A 114 -14.96 -6.01 -8.54
CA LEU A 114 -15.36 -6.81 -7.39
C LEU A 114 -16.50 -7.75 -7.75
N LYS A 115 -17.46 -7.30 -8.56
CA LYS A 115 -18.69 -8.04 -8.87
C LYS A 115 -18.63 -8.85 -10.16
N LYS A 116 -18.09 -8.26 -11.24
CA LYS A 116 -18.15 -8.79 -12.60
C LYS A 116 -16.80 -8.65 -13.31
N GLU A 117 -16.82 -8.85 -14.61
CA GLU A 117 -15.73 -8.48 -15.49
C GLU A 117 -15.83 -7.02 -15.92
N ARG A 118 -14.69 -6.43 -16.28
CA ARG A 118 -14.63 -5.09 -16.84
C ARG A 118 -13.88 -5.10 -18.17
N LYS A 119 -14.43 -4.42 -19.16
CA LYS A 119 -13.75 -4.09 -20.42
C LYS A 119 -13.08 -2.73 -20.28
N ASP A 120 -11.82 -2.65 -20.62
CA ASP A 120 -11.10 -1.36 -20.70
C ASP A 120 -11.38 -0.66 -22.04
N GLN A 121 -10.82 0.55 -22.20
CA GLN A 121 -10.97 1.32 -23.44
C GLN A 121 -10.37 0.64 -24.66
N SER A 122 -9.44 -0.30 -24.48
CA SER A 122 -8.83 -1.09 -25.56
C SER A 122 -9.66 -2.33 -25.92
N GLY A 123 -10.75 -2.60 -25.20
CA GLY A 123 -11.59 -3.78 -25.34
C GLY A 123 -11.06 -5.01 -24.60
N ALA A 124 -9.95 -4.91 -23.88
CA ALA A 124 -9.43 -6.02 -23.10
C ALA A 124 -10.33 -6.28 -21.88
N VAL A 125 -10.67 -7.56 -21.68
CA VAL A 125 -11.54 -7.99 -20.57
C VAL A 125 -10.70 -8.40 -19.37
N THR A 126 -10.94 -7.76 -18.24
CA THR A 126 -10.39 -8.17 -16.94
C THR A 126 -11.48 -8.89 -16.15
N LYS A 127 -11.25 -10.17 -15.82
CA LYS A 127 -12.17 -10.96 -14.99
C LYS A 127 -12.23 -10.40 -13.57
N GLY A 128 -13.43 -10.23 -13.04
CA GLY A 128 -13.66 -9.77 -11.68
C GLY A 128 -13.52 -10.86 -10.62
N ALA A 129 -13.73 -10.48 -9.37
CA ALA A 129 -13.66 -11.36 -8.21
C ALA A 129 -14.96 -12.14 -7.97
N GLU A 130 -16.06 -11.75 -8.62
CA GLU A 130 -17.38 -12.40 -8.50
C GLU A 130 -17.85 -12.48 -7.03
N LEU A 131 -17.73 -11.35 -6.33
CA LEU A 131 -18.21 -11.20 -4.96
C LEU A 131 -19.73 -11.00 -4.92
N THR A 132 -20.32 -11.31 -3.77
CA THR A 132 -21.70 -10.92 -3.49
C THR A 132 -21.83 -9.39 -3.39
N ASP A 133 -23.05 -8.88 -3.54
CA ASP A 133 -23.30 -7.44 -3.41
C ASP A 133 -22.90 -6.92 -2.03
N ASP A 134 -23.20 -7.66 -0.96
CA ASP A 134 -22.82 -7.32 0.40
C ASP A 134 -21.30 -7.25 0.60
N GLN A 135 -20.56 -8.26 0.14
CA GLN A 135 -19.10 -8.27 0.21
C GLN A 135 -18.48 -7.09 -0.54
N ALA A 136 -18.99 -6.80 -1.73
CA ALA A 136 -18.49 -5.67 -2.54
C ALA A 136 -18.81 -4.33 -1.88
N GLU A 137 -20.00 -4.15 -1.31
CA GLU A 137 -20.40 -2.94 -0.60
C GLU A 137 -19.54 -2.68 0.63
N GLN A 138 -19.25 -3.70 1.42
CA GLN A 138 -18.37 -3.58 2.60
C GLN A 138 -16.94 -3.16 2.20
N ILE A 139 -16.38 -3.72 1.13
CA ILE A 139 -15.09 -3.29 0.59
C ILE A 139 -15.15 -1.83 0.12
N LEU A 140 -16.19 -1.44 -0.63
CA LEU A 140 -16.35 -0.07 -1.12
C LEU A 140 -16.51 0.94 0.03
N ASN A 141 -17.16 0.56 1.12
CA ASN A 141 -17.28 1.40 2.32
C ASN A 141 -15.94 1.53 3.03
N PHE A 142 -15.17 0.45 3.18
CA PHE A 142 -13.80 0.49 3.67
C PHE A 142 -12.91 1.47 2.87
N LEU A 143 -13.00 1.47 1.54
CA LEU A 143 -12.20 2.35 0.69
C LEU A 143 -12.50 3.86 0.85
N LYS A 144 -13.61 4.20 1.48
CA LYS A 144 -13.98 5.60 1.79
C LYS A 144 -13.38 6.10 3.10
N ILE A 145 -12.99 5.19 3.99
CA ILE A 145 -12.41 5.52 5.30
C ILE A 145 -11.02 6.12 5.10
N LYS A 146 -10.75 7.23 5.77
CA LYS A 146 -9.44 7.92 5.70
C LYS A 146 -8.82 8.15 7.06
N ASP A 147 -9.57 7.95 8.11
CA ASP A 147 -9.17 8.20 9.48
C ASP A 147 -8.92 6.88 10.24
N LEU A 148 -7.79 6.77 10.95
CA LEU A 148 -7.41 5.58 11.72
C LEU A 148 -8.41 5.25 12.82
N LYS A 149 -9.02 6.25 13.45
CA LYS A 149 -9.98 6.04 14.52
C LYS A 149 -11.27 5.44 13.97
N GLU A 150 -11.80 5.99 12.87
CA GLU A 150 -12.96 5.45 12.17
C GLU A 150 -12.69 4.01 11.72
N LEU A 151 -11.49 3.74 11.19
CA LEU A 151 -11.07 2.41 10.76
C LEU A 151 -11.08 1.42 11.93
N LYS A 152 -10.53 1.81 13.08
CA LYS A 152 -10.47 1.01 14.30
C LYS A 152 -11.86 0.69 14.88
N GLU A 153 -12.79 1.64 14.73
CA GLU A 153 -14.17 1.47 15.13
C GLU A 153 -14.96 0.57 14.16
N THR A 154 -14.61 0.56 12.89
CA THR A 154 -15.30 -0.18 11.83
C THR A 154 -14.83 -1.63 11.71
N LEU A 155 -13.52 -1.86 11.62
CA LEU A 155 -12.96 -3.20 11.43
C LEU A 155 -12.71 -3.87 12.78
N LYS A 156 -13.31 -5.04 13.02
CA LYS A 156 -13.18 -5.78 14.29
C LYS A 156 -12.33 -7.03 14.20
N ASN A 157 -11.97 -7.43 12.99
CA ASN A 157 -11.08 -8.59 12.81
C ASN A 157 -9.73 -8.38 13.51
N PRO A 158 -9.23 -9.37 14.27
CA PRO A 158 -7.97 -9.26 15.03
C PRO A 158 -6.77 -8.87 14.16
N LEU A 159 -6.67 -9.40 12.92
CA LEU A 159 -5.58 -9.09 12.01
C LEU A 159 -5.65 -7.63 11.53
N SER A 160 -6.85 -7.11 11.25
CA SER A 160 -7.04 -5.69 10.94
C SER A 160 -6.64 -4.79 12.11
N GLN A 161 -7.03 -5.15 13.33
CA GLN A 161 -6.68 -4.41 14.55
C GLN A 161 -5.17 -4.42 14.81
N GLU A 162 -4.49 -5.53 14.54
CA GLU A 162 -3.03 -5.61 14.60
C GLU A 162 -2.37 -4.63 13.62
N GLY A 163 -2.78 -4.64 12.34
CA GLY A 163 -2.26 -3.71 11.34
C GLY A 163 -2.52 -2.24 11.67
N ILE A 164 -3.67 -1.92 12.27
CA ILE A 164 -3.99 -0.57 12.75
C ILE A 164 -3.05 -0.18 13.89
N SER A 165 -2.84 -1.06 14.87
CA SER A 165 -1.94 -0.82 15.99
C SER A 165 -0.49 -0.62 15.54
N GLU A 166 -0.04 -1.37 14.55
CA GLU A 166 1.29 -1.16 13.95
C GLU A 166 1.44 0.22 13.31
N LEU A 167 0.41 0.73 12.61
CA LEU A 167 0.41 2.09 12.09
C LEU A 167 0.41 3.14 13.21
N GLU A 168 -0.41 2.96 14.26
CA GLU A 168 -0.43 3.84 15.44
C GLU A 168 0.98 3.95 16.04
N ASN A 169 1.68 2.83 16.22
CA ASN A 169 3.05 2.80 16.73
C ASN A 169 4.05 3.55 15.82
N VAL A 170 3.91 3.43 14.50
CA VAL A 170 4.76 4.18 13.56
C VAL A 170 4.50 5.69 13.70
N PHE A 171 3.24 6.12 13.80
CA PHE A 171 2.89 7.53 13.98
C PHE A 171 3.35 8.07 15.34
N GLU A 172 3.33 7.25 16.39
CA GLU A 172 3.90 7.62 17.69
C GLU A 172 5.40 7.93 17.56
N VAL A 173 6.16 7.04 16.93
CA VAL A 173 7.60 7.25 16.69
C VAL A 173 7.85 8.48 15.80
N LEU A 174 7.06 8.68 14.75
CA LEU A 174 7.16 9.86 13.86
C LEU A 174 6.82 11.15 14.59
N GLY A 175 5.94 11.12 15.60
CA GLY A 175 5.57 12.27 16.42
C GLY A 175 6.74 12.90 17.18
N TYR A 176 7.80 12.14 17.41
CA TYR A 176 9.07 12.63 17.98
C TYR A 176 9.99 13.30 16.92
N GLY A 177 9.60 13.29 15.62
CA GLY A 177 10.38 13.82 14.50
C GLY A 177 9.71 14.99 13.76
N SER A 178 10.44 15.61 12.84
CA SER A 178 10.00 16.83 12.11
C SER A 178 9.12 16.58 10.88
N ASN A 179 8.89 15.30 10.48
CA ASN A 179 8.29 14.96 9.19
C ASN A 179 6.85 14.43 9.27
N LEU A 180 6.20 14.53 10.44
CA LEU A 180 4.86 13.99 10.67
C LEU A 180 3.81 14.52 9.68
N ASN A 181 3.89 15.79 9.31
CA ASN A 181 2.90 16.44 8.43
C ASN A 181 2.89 15.91 7.00
N GLN A 182 3.96 15.23 6.56
CA GLN A 182 4.09 14.67 5.21
C GLN A 182 3.64 13.23 5.12
N VAL A 183 3.58 12.53 6.26
CA VAL A 183 3.15 11.13 6.32
C VAL A 183 1.65 11.09 6.58
N LYS A 184 0.91 10.46 5.68
CA LYS A 184 -0.55 10.32 5.77
C LYS A 184 -0.98 8.88 5.60
N THR A 185 -2.04 8.50 6.29
CA THR A 185 -2.68 7.21 6.06
C THR A 185 -3.39 7.18 4.71
N ASN A 186 -3.20 6.09 3.98
CA ASN A 186 -3.98 5.80 2.78
C ASN A 186 -4.23 4.29 2.69
N PHE A 187 -5.38 3.84 3.17
CA PHE A 187 -5.71 2.42 3.28
C PHE A 187 -6.03 1.76 1.93
N THR A 188 -6.09 2.54 0.85
CA THR A 188 -6.28 2.02 -0.51
C THR A 188 -5.00 1.49 -1.13
N ILE A 189 -3.83 1.79 -0.52
CA ILE A 189 -2.54 1.24 -0.94
C ILE A 189 -2.43 -0.19 -0.43
N VAL A 190 -2.58 -1.14 -1.32
CA VAL A 190 -2.59 -2.56 -0.98
C VAL A 190 -1.48 -3.37 -1.65
N ARG A 191 -0.82 -2.81 -2.66
CA ARG A 191 0.21 -3.45 -3.50
C ARG A 191 -0.17 -4.87 -3.93
N GLY A 192 -0.22 -5.12 -5.21
CA GLY A 192 -0.69 -6.39 -5.79
C GLY A 192 0.27 -7.58 -5.66
N LEU A 193 1.43 -7.41 -5.03
CA LEU A 193 2.48 -8.44 -4.93
C LEU A 193 2.41 -9.17 -3.58
N ALA A 194 2.46 -10.49 -3.61
CA ALA A 194 2.25 -11.35 -2.44
C ALA A 194 3.35 -11.24 -1.35
N TYR A 195 4.51 -10.66 -1.65
CA TYR A 195 5.62 -10.54 -0.69
C TYR A 195 5.49 -9.33 0.27
N TYR A 196 4.53 -8.43 0.05
CA TYR A 196 4.21 -7.39 1.04
C TYR A 196 3.31 -7.99 2.10
N SER A 197 3.78 -8.05 3.35
CA SER A 197 3.06 -8.66 4.47
C SER A 197 2.44 -7.64 5.43
N ASP A 198 3.13 -6.53 5.68
CA ASP A 198 2.83 -5.61 6.78
C ASP A 198 2.74 -4.17 6.30
N PHE A 199 3.65 -3.31 6.78
CA PHE A 199 3.71 -1.89 6.45
C PHE A 199 4.01 -1.64 4.96
N ILE A 200 3.27 -0.72 4.37
CA ILE A 200 3.41 -0.30 2.97
C ILE A 200 3.57 1.21 2.94
N VAL A 201 4.50 1.70 2.10
CA VAL A 201 4.71 3.12 1.87
C VAL A 201 4.75 3.42 0.36
N GLU A 202 4.10 4.50 -0.03
CA GLU A 202 4.15 5.08 -1.38
C GLU A 202 4.17 6.60 -1.30
N THR A 203 4.88 7.22 -2.24
CA THR A 203 5.01 8.67 -2.30
C THR A 203 4.56 9.19 -3.65
#